data_88b0ca0de2b6c6ca53b6ccb06e7467e0
#
_entry.id   88b0ca0de2b6c6ca53b6ccb06e7467e0
#
_cell.length_a   1.000
_cell.length_b   1.000
_cell.length_c   1.000
_cell.angle_alpha   90.00
_cell.angle_beta   90.00
_cell.angle_gamma   90.00
#
_symmetry.space_group_name_H-M   'P 1'
#
loop_
_entity.id
_entity.type
_entity.pdbx_description
1 polymer ?
#
loop_
_entity_poly.entity_id
_entity_poly.type
_entity_poly.pdbx_seq_one_letter_code
_entity_poly.pdbx_strand_id
1 'polypeptide(L)'
;MVENLDGPSTPGVGFALGYERILNAIEAEQIKLDNENQVDAYIIPLSEHEKTDAFQLTQTLRMNGFTVETDYLNRNLKGNFKQADRLNTKFVILIGENEMKDHIYTIKNNQTKEEYQIDQDYIVMFLDEKLEETVLEEEHSCCHGDHHCDGKNHCQCHHEHE
;
A
#
# COMPACT_ATOMS: atom_id res chain seq x y z
N MET A 1 1.17 -34.81 -6.11
CA MET A 1 2.04 -35.10 -7.27
C MET A 1 3.40 -35.58 -6.81
N VAL A 2 4.10 -34.91 -5.88
CA VAL A 2 5.40 -35.35 -5.35
C VAL A 2 5.30 -36.72 -4.68
N GLU A 3 4.26 -36.97 -3.87
CA GLU A 3 3.99 -38.29 -3.24
C GLU A 3 3.78 -39.42 -4.25
N ASN A 4 3.15 -39.11 -5.40
CA ASN A 4 2.93 -40.12 -6.46
C ASN A 4 4.22 -40.51 -7.19
N LEU A 5 5.32 -39.81 -6.92
CA LEU A 5 6.67 -40.07 -7.42
C LEU A 5 7.60 -40.52 -6.30
N ASP A 6 7.07 -41.15 -5.25
CA ASP A 6 7.79 -41.60 -4.04
C ASP A 6 8.55 -40.52 -3.28
N GLY A 7 8.13 -39.25 -3.42
CA GLY A 7 8.66 -38.13 -2.68
C GLY A 7 7.95 -37.87 -1.35
N PRO A 8 8.50 -36.98 -0.50
CA PRO A 8 7.86 -36.62 0.77
C PRO A 8 6.54 -35.90 0.55
N SER A 9 5.63 -36.01 1.53
CA SER A 9 4.38 -35.25 1.53
C SER A 9 4.68 -33.73 1.52
N THR A 10 4.37 -33.10 0.41
CA THR A 10 4.66 -31.69 0.18
C THR A 10 3.39 -30.97 -0.17
N PRO A 11 2.90 -30.05 0.69
CA PRO A 11 1.75 -29.24 0.35
C PRO A 11 2.08 -28.33 -0.83
N GLY A 12 1.12 -28.16 -1.73
CA GLY A 12 1.28 -27.30 -2.88
C GLY A 12 -0.04 -26.69 -3.29
N VAL A 13 -0.01 -25.45 -3.69
CA VAL A 13 -1.13 -24.73 -4.31
C VAL A 13 -0.65 -24.16 -5.64
N GLY A 14 -1.52 -24.18 -6.62
CA GLY A 14 -1.19 -23.63 -7.92
C GLY A 14 -2.45 -23.26 -8.70
N PHE A 15 -2.30 -22.34 -9.62
CA PHE A 15 -3.33 -21.97 -10.56
C PHE A 15 -2.71 -21.73 -11.95
N ALA A 16 -3.54 -21.73 -12.97
CA ALA A 16 -3.14 -21.38 -14.32
C ALA A 16 -4.10 -20.33 -14.90
N LEU A 17 -3.53 -19.40 -15.64
CA LEU A 17 -4.22 -18.22 -16.14
C LEU A 17 -3.80 -17.94 -17.59
N GLY A 18 -4.76 -17.61 -18.45
CA GLY A 18 -4.47 -17.21 -19.82
C GLY A 18 -4.08 -15.74 -19.91
N TYR A 19 -2.79 -15.44 -19.87
CA TYR A 19 -2.27 -14.08 -19.84
C TYR A 19 -2.76 -13.22 -21.04
N GLU A 20 -2.66 -13.75 -22.27
CA GLU A 20 -3.12 -13.06 -23.49
C GLU A 20 -4.62 -12.75 -23.46
N ARG A 21 -5.43 -13.67 -22.89
CA ARG A 21 -6.88 -13.45 -22.78
C ARG A 21 -7.23 -12.32 -21.83
N ILE A 22 -6.43 -12.15 -20.76
CA ILE A 22 -6.60 -11.03 -19.83
C ILE A 22 -6.22 -9.72 -20.49
N LEU A 23 -5.08 -9.66 -21.18
CA LEU A 23 -4.69 -8.46 -21.92
C LEU A 23 -5.75 -8.04 -22.94
N ASN A 24 -6.25 -8.98 -23.72
CA ASN A 24 -7.32 -8.71 -24.68
C ASN A 24 -8.61 -8.21 -24.00
N ALA A 25 -8.95 -8.71 -22.83
CA ALA A 25 -10.09 -8.23 -22.05
C ALA A 25 -9.87 -6.79 -21.55
N ILE A 26 -8.69 -6.50 -21.02
CA ILE A 26 -8.30 -5.15 -20.56
C ILE A 26 -8.38 -4.14 -21.71
N GLU A 27 -7.87 -4.51 -22.90
CA GLU A 27 -7.95 -3.67 -24.09
C GLU A 27 -9.40 -3.46 -24.57
N ALA A 28 -10.20 -4.53 -24.60
CA ALA A 28 -11.59 -4.47 -25.04
C ALA A 28 -12.46 -3.60 -24.11
N GLU A 29 -12.21 -3.67 -22.80
CA GLU A 29 -12.89 -2.86 -21.78
C GLU A 29 -12.28 -1.46 -21.60
N GLN A 30 -11.20 -1.15 -22.33
CA GLN A 30 -10.46 0.13 -22.22
C GLN A 30 -10.05 0.48 -20.79
N ILE A 31 -9.71 -0.53 -19.99
CA ILE A 31 -9.27 -0.35 -18.60
C ILE A 31 -7.90 0.33 -18.62
N LYS A 32 -7.82 1.50 -18.02
CA LYS A 32 -6.53 2.15 -17.75
C LYS A 32 -5.87 1.44 -16.57
N LEU A 33 -4.68 0.91 -16.80
CA LEU A 33 -3.84 0.38 -15.74
C LEU A 33 -3.00 1.53 -15.21
N ASP A 34 -3.33 1.99 -14.02
CA ASP A 34 -2.49 2.96 -13.32
C ASP A 34 -1.23 2.26 -12.85
N ASN A 35 -0.11 2.72 -13.35
CA ASN A 35 1.22 2.15 -13.06
C ASN A 35 1.85 2.77 -11.80
N GLU A 36 1.06 3.35 -10.92
CA GLU A 36 1.58 3.89 -9.67
C GLU A 36 1.95 2.74 -8.74
N ASN A 37 3.24 2.39 -8.75
CA ASN A 37 3.86 1.45 -7.81
C ASN A 37 3.95 2.05 -6.39
N GLN A 38 2.96 2.82 -6.00
CA GLN A 38 2.92 3.44 -4.68
C GLN A 38 2.11 2.55 -3.74
N VAL A 39 2.70 2.21 -2.61
CA VAL A 39 2.06 1.45 -1.55
C VAL A 39 1.55 2.44 -0.51
N ASP A 40 0.26 2.40 -0.21
CA ASP A 40 -0.35 3.32 0.77
C ASP A 40 0.17 3.03 2.17
N ALA A 41 0.18 1.77 2.58
CA ALA A 41 0.63 1.38 3.91
C ALA A 41 1.51 0.12 3.90
N TYR A 42 2.55 0.11 4.73
CA TYR A 42 3.41 -1.04 4.98
C TYR A 42 3.31 -1.46 6.45
N ILE A 43 2.87 -2.69 6.70
CA ILE A 43 2.63 -3.20 8.06
C ILE A 43 3.83 -4.00 8.54
N ILE A 44 4.35 -3.63 9.71
CA ILE A 44 5.52 -4.25 10.33
C ILE A 44 5.10 -4.90 11.65
N PRO A 45 4.96 -6.24 11.71
CA PRO A 45 4.86 -6.96 12.97
C PRO A 45 6.22 -6.95 13.67
N LEU A 46 6.26 -6.60 14.95
CA LEU A 46 7.51 -6.54 15.73
C LEU A 46 7.95 -7.91 16.25
N SER A 47 7.03 -8.87 16.39
CA SER A 47 7.35 -10.25 16.76
C SER A 47 6.49 -11.27 15.98
N GLU A 48 6.77 -12.56 16.23
CA GLU A 48 6.03 -13.67 15.59
C GLU A 48 4.54 -13.72 15.99
N HIS A 49 4.22 -13.25 17.18
CA HIS A 49 2.85 -13.33 17.71
C HIS A 49 1.91 -12.37 16.99
N GLU A 50 2.39 -11.19 16.62
CA GLU A 50 1.61 -10.15 15.95
C GLU A 50 1.44 -10.37 14.43
N LYS A 51 2.08 -11.41 13.85
CA LYS A 51 1.96 -11.69 12.42
C LYS A 51 0.54 -12.02 11.97
N THR A 52 -0.21 -12.73 12.80
CA THR A 52 -1.60 -13.05 12.48
C THR A 52 -2.45 -11.79 12.44
N ASP A 53 -2.27 -10.91 13.40
CA ASP A 53 -2.99 -9.64 13.50
C ASP A 53 -2.59 -8.69 12.36
N ALA A 54 -1.28 -8.61 12.05
CA ALA A 54 -0.76 -7.88 10.91
C ALA A 54 -1.34 -8.38 9.58
N PHE A 55 -1.49 -9.69 9.43
CA PHE A 55 -2.10 -10.28 8.24
C PHE A 55 -3.61 -9.95 8.16
N GLN A 56 -4.33 -10.04 9.28
CA GLN A 56 -5.75 -9.69 9.33
C GLN A 56 -5.96 -8.20 8.99
N LEU A 57 -5.16 -7.31 9.58
CA LEU A 57 -5.20 -5.89 9.28
C LEU A 57 -4.89 -5.64 7.79
N THR A 58 -3.87 -6.30 7.24
CA THR A 58 -3.54 -6.20 5.81
C THR A 58 -4.74 -6.56 4.93
N GLN A 59 -5.44 -7.65 5.25
CA GLN A 59 -6.62 -8.06 4.48
C GLN A 59 -7.78 -7.06 4.64
N THR A 60 -8.01 -6.58 5.85
CA THR A 60 -9.05 -5.57 6.12
C THR A 60 -8.82 -4.30 5.31
N LEU A 61 -7.60 -3.77 5.31
CA LEU A 61 -7.27 -2.56 4.55
C LEU A 61 -7.38 -2.80 3.04
N ARG A 62 -6.90 -3.94 2.52
CA ARG A 62 -7.05 -4.29 1.10
C ARG A 62 -8.51 -4.41 0.66
N MET A 63 -9.38 -4.93 1.52
CA MET A 63 -10.83 -5.01 1.25
C MET A 63 -11.48 -3.62 1.21
N ASN A 64 -10.90 -2.63 1.86
CA ASN A 64 -11.32 -1.24 1.79
C ASN A 64 -10.66 -0.44 0.65
N GLY A 65 -9.90 -1.11 -0.24
CA GLY A 65 -9.35 -0.50 -1.45
C GLY A 65 -7.92 0.03 -1.34
N PHE A 66 -7.29 -0.07 -0.16
CA PHE A 66 -5.91 0.40 0.03
C PHE A 66 -4.88 -0.58 -0.56
N THR A 67 -3.80 -0.04 -1.11
CA THR A 67 -2.63 -0.81 -1.53
C THR A 67 -1.70 -1.04 -0.35
N VAL A 68 -1.78 -2.23 0.25
CA VAL A 68 -1.07 -2.54 1.50
C VAL A 68 -0.14 -3.72 1.34
N GLU A 69 1.08 -3.58 1.88
CA GLU A 69 2.08 -4.64 1.96
C GLU A 69 2.49 -4.94 3.40
N THR A 70 3.00 -6.13 3.67
CA THR A 70 3.51 -6.55 4.98
C THR A 70 4.80 -7.36 4.85
N ASP A 71 5.52 -7.55 5.96
CA ASP A 71 6.73 -8.36 5.96
C ASP A 71 6.43 -9.87 6.01
N TYR A 72 6.70 -10.57 4.91
CA TYR A 72 6.62 -12.04 4.82
C TYR A 72 7.96 -12.76 5.06
N LEU A 73 9.08 -12.02 5.14
CA LEU A 73 10.43 -12.59 5.18
C LEU A 73 11.11 -12.49 6.54
N ASN A 74 10.38 -12.06 7.57
CA ASN A 74 10.93 -11.89 8.94
C ASN A 74 12.17 -11.00 8.99
N ARG A 75 12.12 -9.88 8.29
CA ARG A 75 13.18 -8.90 8.33
C ARG A 75 13.26 -8.24 9.69
N ASN A 76 14.44 -7.80 10.08
CA ASN A 76 14.57 -6.94 11.24
C ASN A 76 13.92 -5.56 10.97
N LEU A 77 13.62 -4.81 12.02
CA LEU A 77 12.93 -3.51 11.95
C LEU A 77 13.61 -2.54 10.94
N LYS A 78 14.95 -2.47 10.97
CA LYS A 78 15.72 -1.63 10.02
C LYS A 78 15.57 -2.09 8.57
N GLY A 79 15.49 -3.40 8.34
CA GLY A 79 15.26 -4.00 7.03
C GLY A 79 13.86 -3.70 6.51
N ASN A 80 12.87 -3.70 7.39
CA ASN A 80 11.48 -3.37 7.06
C ASN A 80 11.32 -1.89 6.69
N PHE A 81 11.92 -0.96 7.43
CA PHE A 81 11.92 0.45 7.05
C PHE A 81 12.58 0.69 5.69
N LYS A 82 13.72 0.03 5.43
CA LYS A 82 14.38 0.11 4.11
C LYS A 82 13.49 -0.45 2.99
N GLN A 83 12.70 -1.49 3.27
CA GLN A 83 11.75 -2.02 2.31
C GLN A 83 10.57 -1.07 2.07
N ALA A 84 10.04 -0.45 3.13
CA ALA A 84 9.00 0.57 3.02
C ALA A 84 9.46 1.78 2.18
N ASP A 85 10.70 2.25 2.39
CA ASP A 85 11.31 3.30 1.56
C ASP A 85 11.44 2.87 0.09
N ARG A 86 11.86 1.62 -0.17
CA ARG A 86 11.98 1.08 -1.53
C ARG A 86 10.66 0.98 -2.27
N LEU A 87 9.57 0.69 -1.53
CA LEU A 87 8.21 0.59 -2.06
C LEU A 87 7.54 1.96 -2.17
N ASN A 88 8.25 3.04 -1.83
CA ASN A 88 7.70 4.40 -1.79
C ASN A 88 6.40 4.49 -0.97
N THR A 89 6.39 3.82 0.18
CA THR A 89 5.21 3.71 1.03
C THR A 89 4.90 5.04 1.71
N LYS A 90 3.63 5.45 1.71
CA LYS A 90 3.18 6.67 2.40
C LYS A 90 3.19 6.50 3.91
N PHE A 91 2.61 5.41 4.41
CA PHE A 91 2.48 5.13 5.84
C PHE A 91 3.13 3.81 6.24
N VAL A 92 3.77 3.78 7.40
CA VAL A 92 4.28 2.57 8.04
C VAL A 92 3.51 2.33 9.32
N ILE A 93 2.91 1.15 9.45
CA ILE A 93 2.11 0.75 10.62
C ILE A 93 2.91 -0.25 11.42
N LEU A 94 3.18 0.06 12.69
CA LEU A 94 3.88 -0.83 13.60
C LEU A 94 2.86 -1.56 14.48
N ILE A 95 3.04 -2.87 14.59
CA ILE A 95 2.22 -3.71 15.46
C ILE A 95 3.15 -4.46 16.41
N GLY A 96 3.06 -4.13 17.69
CA GLY A 96 3.79 -4.77 18.75
C GLY A 96 2.89 -5.22 19.91
N GLU A 97 3.47 -5.84 20.91
CA GLU A 97 2.72 -6.38 22.05
C GLU A 97 1.99 -5.29 22.86
N ASN A 98 2.58 -4.10 22.98
CA ASN A 98 1.96 -2.98 23.69
C ASN A 98 0.78 -2.42 22.89
N GLU A 99 0.97 -2.23 21.59
CA GLU A 99 -0.06 -1.76 20.67
C GLU A 99 -1.28 -2.70 20.67
N MET A 100 -1.04 -4.00 20.72
CA MET A 100 -2.11 -4.99 20.79
C MET A 100 -2.86 -4.97 22.13
N LYS A 101 -2.17 -4.75 23.25
CA LYS A 101 -2.80 -4.66 24.57
C LYS A 101 -3.66 -3.41 24.74
N ASP A 102 -3.19 -2.30 24.19
CA ASP A 102 -3.84 -1.00 24.30
C ASP A 102 -4.86 -0.76 23.16
N HIS A 103 -5.02 -1.71 22.23
CA HIS A 103 -5.87 -1.62 21.05
C HIS A 103 -5.58 -0.39 20.16
N ILE A 104 -4.32 0.00 20.07
CA ILE A 104 -3.86 1.11 19.24
C ILE A 104 -2.84 0.64 18.22
N TYR A 105 -2.72 1.36 17.10
CA TYR A 105 -1.64 1.20 16.15
C TYR A 105 -0.75 2.43 16.14
N THR A 106 0.56 2.21 16.07
CA THR A 106 1.53 3.28 15.84
C THR A 106 1.75 3.42 14.33
N ILE A 107 1.33 4.56 13.78
CA ILE A 107 1.42 4.86 12.35
C ILE A 107 2.45 5.95 12.16
N LYS A 108 3.37 5.73 11.25
CA LYS A 108 4.41 6.69 10.88
C LYS A 108 4.23 7.12 9.44
N ASN A 109 4.08 8.42 9.21
CA ASN A 109 4.15 8.98 7.87
C ASN A 109 5.60 8.93 7.38
N ASN A 110 5.83 8.30 6.23
CA ASN A 110 7.17 8.10 5.73
C ASN A 110 7.77 9.36 5.08
N GLN A 111 6.94 10.30 4.66
CA GLN A 111 7.36 11.58 4.08
C GLN A 111 7.61 12.63 5.16
N THR A 112 6.61 12.93 6.00
CA THR A 112 6.71 13.97 7.05
C THR A 112 7.45 13.50 8.31
N LYS A 113 7.62 12.17 8.48
CA LYS A 113 8.20 11.51 9.66
C LYS A 113 7.39 11.71 10.94
N GLU A 114 6.17 12.19 10.83
CA GLU A 114 5.24 12.30 11.95
C GLU A 114 4.73 10.94 12.39
N GLU A 115 4.48 10.80 13.68
CA GLU A 115 3.97 9.56 14.29
C GLU A 115 2.59 9.83 14.89
N TYR A 116 1.66 8.92 14.63
CA TYR A 116 0.29 8.95 15.11
C TYR A 116 -0.02 7.68 15.89
N GLN A 117 -0.82 7.80 16.93
CA GLN A 117 -1.37 6.67 17.65
C GLN A 117 -2.88 6.65 17.43
N ILE A 118 -3.37 5.60 16.79
CA ILE A 118 -4.76 5.50 16.36
C ILE A 118 -5.35 4.20 16.90
N ASP A 119 -6.56 4.28 17.40
CA ASP A 119 -7.36 3.13 17.79
C ASP A 119 -7.60 2.21 16.58
N GLN A 120 -7.62 0.90 16.83
CA GLN A 120 -7.75 -0.12 15.80
C GLN A 120 -9.03 0.04 14.96
N ASP A 121 -10.11 0.49 15.57
CA ASP A 121 -11.40 0.66 14.90
C ASP A 121 -11.41 1.86 13.93
N TYR A 122 -10.54 2.84 14.13
CA TYR A 122 -10.49 4.08 13.34
C TYR A 122 -9.43 4.10 12.26
N ILE A 123 -8.62 3.04 12.10
CA ILE A 123 -7.49 3.02 11.17
C ILE A 123 -7.88 3.23 9.71
N VAL A 124 -9.00 2.64 9.28
CA VAL A 124 -9.51 2.76 7.91
C VAL A 124 -9.87 4.21 7.60
N MET A 125 -10.63 4.84 8.50
CA MET A 125 -11.06 6.23 8.35
C MET A 125 -9.87 7.21 8.38
N PHE A 126 -8.90 6.97 9.26
CA PHE A 126 -7.68 7.78 9.34
C PHE A 126 -6.84 7.71 8.06
N LEU A 127 -6.65 6.51 7.50
CA LEU A 127 -5.88 6.35 6.27
C LEU A 127 -6.60 7.00 5.08
N ASP A 128 -7.92 6.88 5.00
CA ASP A 128 -8.74 7.48 3.95
C ASP A 128 -8.59 9.01 3.97
N GLU A 129 -8.80 9.63 5.13
CA GLU A 129 -8.65 11.08 5.33
C GLU A 129 -7.23 11.57 4.96
N LYS A 130 -6.20 10.86 5.42
CA LYS A 130 -4.81 11.27 5.19
C LYS A 130 -4.33 11.04 3.76
N LEU A 131 -4.86 10.06 3.08
CA LEU A 131 -4.54 9.82 1.67
C LEU A 131 -5.23 10.83 0.76
N GLU A 132 -6.47 11.23 1.08
CA GLU A 132 -7.16 12.31 0.37
C GLU A 132 -6.43 13.66 0.52
N GLU A 133 -5.95 14.00 1.72
CA GLU A 133 -5.14 15.20 1.96
C GLU A 133 -3.87 15.20 1.10
N THR A 134 -3.18 14.07 0.98
CA THR A 134 -1.93 13.95 0.20
C THR A 134 -2.18 14.17 -1.30
N VAL A 135 -3.28 13.66 -1.83
CA VAL A 135 -3.66 13.86 -3.25
C VAL A 135 -3.93 15.33 -3.55
N LEU A 136 -4.62 16.04 -2.66
CA LEU A 136 -4.91 17.46 -2.82
C LEU A 136 -3.64 18.34 -2.78
N GLU A 137 -2.63 17.96 -2.00
CA GLU A 137 -1.35 18.67 -1.94
C GLU A 137 -0.51 18.46 -3.21
N GLU A 138 -0.54 17.27 -3.81
CA GLU A 138 0.17 16.98 -5.07
C GLU A 138 -0.43 17.73 -6.25
N GLU A 139 -1.76 17.87 -6.32
CA GLU A 139 -2.43 18.65 -7.37
C GLU A 139 -2.13 20.16 -7.27
N HIS A 140 -1.93 20.71 -6.07
CA HIS A 140 -1.55 22.11 -5.89
C HIS A 140 -0.07 22.39 -6.13
N SER A 141 0.81 21.40 -6.09
CA SER A 141 2.25 21.57 -6.35
C SER A 141 2.58 21.78 -7.82
N CYS A 142 1.70 21.46 -8.75
CA CYS A 142 1.93 21.65 -10.18
C CYS A 142 1.87 23.10 -10.66
N CYS A 143 1.44 24.05 -9.82
CA CYS A 143 1.20 25.45 -10.22
C CYS A 143 2.26 26.42 -9.68
N HIS A 144 3.57 26.10 -9.79
CA HIS A 144 4.67 27.04 -9.56
C HIS A 144 5.14 27.69 -10.88
N GLY A 145 4.25 28.46 -11.49
CA GLY A 145 4.54 29.38 -12.58
C GLY A 145 3.39 30.37 -12.65
N ASP A 146 3.68 31.67 -12.82
CA ASP A 146 2.76 32.82 -12.82
C ASP A 146 1.54 32.73 -13.76
N HIS A 147 0.77 31.65 -13.71
CA HIS A 147 -0.48 31.48 -14.41
C HIS A 147 -1.63 31.26 -13.45
N HIS A 148 -2.54 32.22 -13.44
CA HIS A 148 -3.79 32.21 -12.72
C HIS A 148 -4.68 31.07 -13.20
N CYS A 149 -4.84 30.02 -12.40
CA CYS A 149 -5.77 28.92 -12.69
C CYS A 149 -7.16 29.30 -12.19
N ASP A 150 -8.07 29.61 -13.10
CA ASP A 150 -9.50 29.74 -12.82
C ASP A 150 -10.06 28.33 -12.52
N GLY A 151 -10.51 28.11 -11.31
CA GLY A 151 -10.90 26.85 -10.65
C GLY A 151 -12.04 26.02 -11.28
N LYS A 152 -12.00 25.75 -12.56
CA LYS A 152 -12.98 24.90 -13.26
C LYS A 152 -12.47 24.27 -14.55
N ASN A 153 -11.28 23.72 -14.63
CA ASN A 153 -10.99 22.74 -15.68
C ASN A 153 -9.51 22.28 -15.57
N HIS A 154 -9.32 21.02 -15.72
CA HIS A 154 -8.09 20.28 -15.98
C HIS A 154 -6.97 21.13 -16.58
N CYS A 155 -5.84 21.30 -15.84
CA CYS A 155 -4.64 21.94 -16.36
C CYS A 155 -4.06 21.11 -17.53
N GLN A 156 -4.26 21.54 -18.76
CA GLN A 156 -3.53 21.07 -19.93
C GLN A 156 -2.22 21.86 -20.05
N CYS A 157 -1.17 21.37 -19.45
CA CYS A 157 0.19 21.88 -19.72
C CYS A 157 0.66 21.33 -21.05
N HIS A 158 0.48 22.08 -22.14
CA HIS A 158 1.15 21.85 -23.42
C HIS A 158 2.61 22.30 -23.28
N HIS A 159 3.55 21.35 -23.21
CA HIS A 159 4.94 21.61 -23.49
C HIS A 159 5.12 21.66 -25.02
N GLU A 160 5.17 22.86 -25.59
CA GLU A 160 5.76 23.07 -26.91
C GLU A 160 7.29 23.15 -26.71
N HIS A 161 8.00 22.20 -27.30
CA HIS A 161 9.44 22.27 -27.49
C HIS A 161 9.74 23.04 -28.79
N GLU A 162 10.40 24.16 -28.70
CA GLU A 162 11.29 24.66 -29.71
C GLU A 162 12.73 24.20 -29.47
#